data_23fdfaf4f249a017f9e8d488587ea608
#
_entry.id   23fdfaf4f249a017f9e8d488587ea608
#
_cell.length_a   1.000
_cell.length_b   1.000
_cell.length_c   1.000
_cell.angle_alpha   90.00
_cell.angle_beta   90.00
_cell.angle_gamma   90.00
#
_symmetry.space_group_name_H-M   'P 1'
#
loop_
_entity.id
_entity.type
_entity.pdbx_description
1 polymer ?
#
loop_
_entity_poly.entity_id
_entity_poly.type
_entity_poly.pdbx_seq_one_letter_code
_entity_poly.pdbx_strand_id
1 'polypeptide(L)'
;MDFVSPVYNIKRVPTEKIQANTYNPNHVAPPEMKLLYDSILNDGYTMPIVCYYLPDIDKYEIVDGYHRYTTMLLHKDIYEREGGCLPVSVIDKPLSDRMASTVRHNRARGSHDIDLMVNIVAELKEAGMSDAWILKQLGMDAEELLRLKQISGLASLFADKEFSKAWEV
;
A
#
# COMPACT_ATOMS: atom_id res chain seq x y z
N MET A 1 -13.30 -15.09 21.33
CA MET A 1 -13.97 -14.21 20.33
C MET A 1 -13.83 -14.89 18.98
N ASP A 2 -14.95 -15.20 18.36
CA ASP A 2 -14.92 -15.77 17.01
C ASP A 2 -14.49 -14.67 16.03
N PHE A 3 -13.35 -14.87 15.37
CA PHE A 3 -12.85 -13.97 14.36
C PHE A 3 -13.73 -14.05 13.11
N VAL A 4 -14.35 -12.94 12.73
CA VAL A 4 -15.13 -12.82 11.51
C VAL A 4 -14.30 -12.10 10.44
N SER A 5 -14.17 -12.71 9.27
CA SER A 5 -13.42 -12.10 8.17
C SER A 5 -14.09 -10.80 7.69
N PRO A 6 -13.35 -9.68 7.56
CA PRO A 6 -13.91 -8.38 7.19
C PRO A 6 -14.65 -8.38 5.86
N VAL A 7 -14.31 -9.31 4.96
CA VAL A 7 -14.96 -9.47 3.65
C VAL A 7 -16.45 -9.81 3.73
N TYR A 8 -16.93 -10.32 4.86
CA TYR A 8 -18.38 -10.55 5.05
C TYR A 8 -19.17 -9.30 5.46
N ASN A 9 -18.49 -8.17 5.63
CA ASN A 9 -19.10 -6.88 5.95
C ASN A 9 -18.55 -5.77 5.05
N ILE A 10 -18.82 -5.89 3.74
CA ILE A 10 -18.41 -4.91 2.75
C ILE A 10 -19.30 -3.68 2.83
N LYS A 11 -18.66 -2.52 2.91
CA LYS A 11 -19.32 -1.21 2.90
C LYS A 11 -19.23 -0.60 1.52
N ARG A 12 -20.30 0.08 1.10
CA ARG A 12 -20.31 0.94 -0.07
C ARG A 12 -19.89 2.35 0.37
N VAL A 13 -18.68 2.77 -0.01
CA VAL A 13 -18.07 4.02 0.47
C VAL A 13 -17.86 4.97 -0.69
N PRO A 14 -18.33 6.23 -0.60
CA PRO A 14 -18.05 7.27 -1.58
C PRO A 14 -16.54 7.51 -1.75
N THR A 15 -16.08 7.71 -2.98
CA THR A 15 -14.66 7.87 -3.30
C THR A 15 -14.01 9.07 -2.60
N GLU A 16 -14.76 10.14 -2.34
CA GLU A 16 -14.31 11.33 -1.61
C GLU A 16 -13.99 11.05 -0.14
N LYS A 17 -14.51 9.95 0.42
CA LYS A 17 -14.17 9.47 1.77
C LYS A 17 -12.98 8.53 1.80
N ILE A 18 -12.41 8.17 0.65
CA ILE A 18 -11.28 7.25 0.55
C ILE A 18 -10.01 8.05 0.24
N GLN A 19 -8.93 7.74 0.91
CA GLN A 19 -7.63 8.36 0.69
C GLN A 19 -6.51 7.33 0.63
N ALA A 20 -5.45 7.66 -0.14
CA ALA A 20 -4.22 6.88 -0.16
C ALA A 20 -3.53 6.95 1.22
N ASN A 21 -2.77 5.92 1.55
CA ASN A 21 -1.81 6.00 2.64
C ASN A 21 -0.53 6.72 2.18
N THR A 22 0.29 7.16 3.13
CA THR A 22 1.54 7.89 2.86
C THR A 22 2.75 6.97 2.64
N TYR A 23 2.63 5.69 3.01
CA TYR A 23 3.72 4.71 3.03
C TYR A 23 3.69 3.70 1.87
N ASN A 24 2.75 3.82 0.94
CA ASN A 24 2.62 2.89 -0.18
C ASN A 24 2.50 3.64 -1.53
N PRO A 25 3.59 4.19 -2.06
CA PRO A 25 3.62 4.74 -3.40
C PRO A 25 3.66 3.60 -4.43
N ASN A 26 2.51 2.98 -4.71
CA ASN A 26 2.42 1.97 -5.75
C ASN A 26 2.52 2.63 -7.12
N HIS A 27 3.60 2.37 -7.84
CA HIS A 27 3.71 2.63 -9.26
C HIS A 27 3.42 1.35 -10.03
N VAL A 28 2.34 1.35 -10.82
CA VAL A 28 2.03 0.28 -11.78
C VAL A 28 2.24 0.81 -13.17
N ALA A 29 2.85 0.00 -14.02
CA ALA A 29 3.06 0.36 -15.41
C ALA A 29 1.72 0.55 -16.14
N PRO A 30 1.64 1.46 -17.14
CA PRO A 30 0.41 1.74 -17.87
C PRO A 30 -0.27 0.50 -18.49
N PRO A 31 0.45 -0.52 -19.03
CA PRO A 31 -0.20 -1.71 -19.57
C PRO A 31 -1.00 -2.51 -18.55
N GLU A 32 -0.48 -2.67 -17.32
CA GLU A 32 -1.15 -3.39 -16.24
C GLU A 32 -2.38 -2.62 -15.74
N MET A 33 -2.31 -1.29 -15.71
CA MET A 33 -3.46 -0.43 -15.37
C MET A 33 -4.58 -0.58 -16.42
N LYS A 34 -4.22 -0.73 -17.71
CA LYS A 34 -5.20 -0.98 -18.77
C LYS A 34 -5.90 -2.33 -18.60
N LEU A 35 -5.14 -3.39 -18.30
CA LEU A 35 -5.72 -4.71 -18.03
C LEU A 35 -6.66 -4.69 -16.82
N LEU A 36 -6.29 -3.96 -15.77
CA LEU A 36 -7.14 -3.79 -14.59
C LEU A 36 -8.43 -3.04 -14.93
N TYR A 37 -8.35 -1.97 -15.73
CA TYR A 37 -9.53 -1.27 -16.25
C TYR A 37 -10.44 -2.21 -17.02
N ASP A 38 -9.90 -2.96 -18.00
CA ASP A 38 -10.65 -3.90 -18.82
C ASP A 38 -11.34 -4.98 -17.94
N SER A 39 -10.65 -5.49 -16.91
CA SER A 39 -11.22 -6.44 -15.96
C SER A 39 -12.38 -5.82 -15.17
N ILE A 40 -12.20 -4.63 -14.60
CA ILE A 40 -13.25 -3.97 -13.84
C ILE A 40 -14.43 -3.57 -14.74
N LEU A 41 -14.16 -3.18 -15.99
CA LEU A 41 -15.21 -2.85 -16.94
C LEU A 41 -16.11 -4.06 -17.23
N ASN A 42 -15.50 -5.24 -17.43
CA ASN A 42 -16.23 -6.45 -17.80
C ASN A 42 -16.87 -7.16 -16.60
N ASP A 43 -16.15 -7.28 -15.48
CA ASP A 43 -16.52 -8.14 -14.36
C ASP A 43 -17.04 -7.35 -13.13
N GLY A 44 -16.84 -6.02 -13.12
CA GLY A 44 -17.09 -5.18 -11.96
C GLY A 44 -16.00 -5.31 -10.89
N TYR A 45 -16.25 -4.74 -9.72
CA TYR A 45 -15.36 -4.88 -8.56
C TYR A 45 -15.56 -6.23 -7.88
N THR A 46 -14.80 -7.23 -8.26
CA THR A 46 -14.83 -8.59 -7.66
C THR A 46 -14.07 -8.68 -6.34
N MET A 47 -13.18 -7.71 -6.06
CA MET A 47 -12.39 -7.63 -4.83
C MET A 47 -12.56 -6.24 -4.18
N PRO A 48 -12.90 -6.15 -2.89
CA PRO A 48 -13.03 -4.88 -2.21
C PRO A 48 -11.70 -4.17 -2.02
N ILE A 49 -11.73 -2.84 -1.85
CA ILE A 49 -10.60 -2.07 -1.33
C ILE A 49 -10.47 -2.38 0.16
N VAL A 50 -9.28 -2.69 0.64
CA VAL A 50 -9.04 -2.89 2.08
C VAL A 50 -8.62 -1.58 2.69
N CYS A 51 -9.37 -1.10 3.68
CA CYS A 51 -9.13 0.18 4.32
C CYS A 51 -9.09 0.06 5.86
N TYR A 52 -8.49 1.06 6.47
CA TYR A 52 -8.64 1.41 7.87
C TYR A 52 -9.53 2.65 7.97
N TYR A 53 -10.46 2.67 8.92
CA TYR A 53 -11.31 3.83 9.13
C TYR A 53 -10.66 4.81 10.10
N LEU A 54 -10.57 6.07 9.72
CA LEU A 54 -10.04 7.20 10.50
C LEU A 54 -11.22 7.98 11.08
N PRO A 55 -11.64 7.72 12.33
CA PRO A 55 -12.85 8.32 12.89
C PRO A 55 -12.75 9.84 13.05
N ASP A 56 -11.57 10.38 13.34
CA ASP A 56 -11.35 11.80 13.61
C ASP A 56 -11.64 12.70 12.39
N ILE A 57 -11.51 12.17 11.19
CA ILE A 57 -11.71 12.90 9.93
C ILE A 57 -12.75 12.26 9.02
N ASP A 58 -13.43 11.21 9.47
CA ASP A 58 -14.43 10.44 8.71
C ASP A 58 -13.92 9.99 7.32
N LYS A 59 -12.70 9.44 7.28
CA LYS A 59 -12.06 8.94 6.06
C LYS A 59 -11.66 7.47 6.18
N TYR A 60 -11.46 6.84 5.03
CA TYR A 60 -10.98 5.47 4.88
C TYR A 60 -9.60 5.50 4.23
N GLU A 61 -8.55 5.12 4.98
CA GLU A 61 -7.18 5.03 4.49
C GLU A 61 -6.95 3.67 3.83
N ILE A 62 -6.47 3.67 2.59
CA ILE A 62 -6.23 2.45 1.82
C ILE A 62 -5.06 1.67 2.42
N VAL A 63 -5.27 0.39 2.69
CA VAL A 63 -4.24 -0.59 3.07
C VAL A 63 -3.88 -1.48 1.86
N ASP A 64 -4.88 -1.87 1.06
CA ASP A 64 -4.68 -2.57 -0.21
C ASP A 64 -5.76 -2.18 -1.23
N GLY A 65 -5.40 -2.22 -2.51
CA GLY A 65 -6.30 -1.94 -3.62
C GLY A 65 -6.18 -0.53 -4.20
N TYR A 66 -5.05 0.15 -3.99
CA TYR A 66 -4.79 1.50 -4.50
C TYR A 66 -5.04 1.61 -6.01
N HIS A 67 -4.60 0.64 -6.82
CA HIS A 67 -4.83 0.65 -8.28
C HIS A 67 -6.30 0.54 -8.65
N ARG A 68 -7.09 -0.26 -7.91
CA ARG A 68 -8.55 -0.36 -8.09
C ARG A 68 -9.25 0.97 -7.77
N TYR A 69 -8.80 1.66 -6.72
CA TYR A 69 -9.24 3.00 -6.38
C TYR A 69 -8.86 4.01 -7.48
N THR A 70 -7.61 4.00 -7.94
CA THR A 70 -7.13 4.89 -9.00
C THR A 70 -7.87 4.67 -10.32
N THR A 71 -8.17 3.41 -10.68
CA THR A 71 -8.97 3.08 -11.86
C THR A 71 -10.35 3.73 -11.79
N MET A 72 -11.01 3.71 -10.63
CA MET A 72 -12.29 4.40 -10.43
C MET A 72 -12.19 5.90 -10.71
N LEU A 73 -11.12 6.55 -10.22
CA LEU A 73 -10.95 7.99 -10.37
C LEU A 73 -10.61 8.42 -11.81
N LEU A 74 -9.90 7.58 -12.55
CA LEU A 74 -9.43 7.86 -13.90
C LEU A 74 -10.49 7.57 -14.98
N HIS A 75 -11.48 6.72 -14.69
CA HIS A 75 -12.43 6.21 -15.69
C HIS A 75 -13.88 6.57 -15.32
N LYS A 76 -14.39 7.58 -16.03
CA LYS A 76 -15.74 8.14 -15.79
C LYS A 76 -16.86 7.12 -15.96
N ASP A 77 -16.76 6.20 -16.91
CA ASP A 77 -17.72 5.14 -17.17
C ASP A 77 -17.86 4.19 -15.96
N ILE A 78 -16.74 3.80 -15.37
CA ILE A 78 -16.74 3.01 -14.13
C ILE A 78 -17.31 3.83 -12.97
N TYR A 79 -16.88 5.09 -12.82
CA TYR A 79 -17.36 5.98 -11.77
C TYR A 79 -18.88 6.15 -11.79
N GLU A 80 -19.46 6.40 -12.97
CA GLU A 80 -20.90 6.57 -13.15
C GLU A 80 -21.65 5.27 -12.90
N ARG A 81 -21.15 4.14 -13.40
CA ARG A 81 -21.74 2.81 -13.17
C ARG A 81 -21.81 2.45 -11.69
N GLU A 82 -20.75 2.73 -10.93
CA GLU A 82 -20.66 2.43 -9.51
C GLU A 82 -21.30 3.52 -8.61
N GLY A 83 -21.82 4.61 -9.21
CA GLY A 83 -22.41 5.74 -8.48
C GLY A 83 -21.41 6.44 -7.58
N GLY A 84 -20.14 6.56 -8.01
CA GLY A 84 -19.06 7.22 -7.27
C GLY A 84 -18.63 6.50 -5.97
N CYS A 85 -19.02 5.24 -5.79
CA CYS A 85 -18.75 4.48 -4.57
C CYS A 85 -17.89 3.24 -4.84
N LEU A 86 -17.05 2.87 -3.89
CA LEU A 86 -16.24 1.66 -3.92
C LEU A 86 -16.67 0.65 -2.84
N PRO A 87 -16.56 -0.66 -3.14
CA PRO A 87 -16.70 -1.69 -2.10
C PRO A 87 -15.48 -1.68 -1.18
N VAL A 88 -15.68 -1.45 0.09
CA VAL A 88 -14.62 -1.35 1.11
C VAL A 88 -14.77 -2.41 2.18
N SER A 89 -13.69 -3.14 2.43
CA SER A 89 -13.50 -4.04 3.56
C SER A 89 -12.67 -3.32 4.62
N VAL A 90 -13.20 -3.16 5.82
CA VAL A 90 -12.52 -2.40 6.89
C VAL A 90 -11.78 -3.36 7.82
N ILE A 91 -10.48 -3.08 8.01
CA ILE A 91 -9.67 -3.75 9.02
C ILE A 91 -9.40 -2.78 10.18
N ASP A 92 -9.45 -3.29 11.41
CA ASP A 92 -9.11 -2.54 12.62
C ASP A 92 -7.77 -3.06 13.17
N LYS A 93 -6.69 -2.34 12.85
CA LYS A 93 -5.33 -2.71 13.24
C LYS A 93 -4.46 -1.47 13.48
N PRO A 94 -3.48 -1.56 14.42
CA PRO A 94 -2.45 -0.53 14.61
C PRO A 94 -1.69 -0.25 13.31
N LEU A 95 -1.07 0.93 13.22
CA LEU A 95 -0.36 1.38 12.02
C LEU A 95 0.71 0.38 11.55
N SER A 96 1.55 -0.12 12.47
CA SER A 96 2.58 -1.12 12.14
C SER A 96 2.01 -2.40 11.52
N ASP A 97 0.87 -2.89 12.03
CA ASP A 97 0.22 -4.08 11.48
C ASP A 97 -0.46 -3.79 10.13
N ARG A 98 -0.93 -2.56 9.91
CA ARG A 98 -1.47 -2.12 8.59
C ARG A 98 -0.35 -2.07 7.54
N MET A 99 0.80 -1.48 7.87
CA MET A 99 1.99 -1.45 7.02
C MET A 99 2.45 -2.88 6.66
N ALA A 100 2.55 -3.75 7.66
CA ALA A 100 2.86 -5.15 7.44
C ALA A 100 1.81 -5.88 6.57
N SER A 101 0.53 -5.55 6.72
CA SER A 101 -0.54 -6.09 5.86
C SER A 101 -0.36 -5.66 4.41
N THR A 102 -0.08 -4.38 4.16
CA THR A 102 0.21 -3.86 2.81
C THR A 102 1.34 -4.64 2.14
N VAL A 103 2.46 -4.84 2.86
CA VAL A 103 3.60 -5.60 2.34
C VAL A 103 3.23 -7.05 2.05
N ARG A 104 2.55 -7.74 2.99
CA ARG A 104 2.13 -9.14 2.77
C ARG A 104 1.24 -9.31 1.55
N HIS A 105 0.27 -8.40 1.36
CA HIS A 105 -0.61 -8.43 0.19
C HIS A 105 0.16 -8.22 -1.12
N ASN A 106 1.14 -7.31 -1.14
CA ASN A 106 1.98 -7.06 -2.30
C ASN A 106 2.93 -8.25 -2.58
N ARG A 107 3.62 -8.75 -1.55
CA ARG A 107 4.54 -9.92 -1.69
C ARG A 107 3.81 -11.18 -2.16
N ALA A 108 2.62 -11.44 -1.67
CA ALA A 108 1.81 -12.59 -2.10
C ALA A 108 1.43 -12.55 -3.59
N ARG A 109 1.47 -11.37 -4.22
CA ARG A 109 1.21 -11.18 -5.67
C ARG A 109 2.46 -11.24 -6.54
N GLY A 110 3.66 -11.37 -5.95
CA GLY A 110 4.93 -11.60 -6.65
C GLY A 110 5.64 -10.36 -7.19
N SER A 111 5.18 -9.15 -6.91
CA SER A 111 5.90 -7.92 -7.26
C SER A 111 6.60 -7.33 -6.03
N HIS A 112 7.91 -7.07 -6.16
CA HIS A 112 8.73 -6.45 -5.13
C HIS A 112 9.32 -5.15 -5.66
N ASP A 113 8.86 -4.02 -5.12
CA ASP A 113 9.53 -2.74 -5.27
C ASP A 113 10.50 -2.59 -4.10
N ILE A 114 11.81 -2.52 -4.42
CA ILE A 114 12.88 -2.44 -3.42
C ILE A 114 12.79 -1.11 -2.67
N ASP A 115 12.53 0.00 -3.34
CA ASP A 115 12.45 1.32 -2.72
C ASP A 115 11.28 1.39 -1.73
N LEU A 116 10.14 0.79 -2.10
CA LEU A 116 9.00 0.65 -1.20
C LEU A 116 9.38 -0.16 0.05
N MET A 117 10.09 -1.27 -0.12
CA MET A 117 10.49 -2.11 1.01
C MET A 117 11.50 -1.40 1.93
N VAL A 118 12.42 -0.63 1.37
CA VAL A 118 13.37 0.20 2.14
C VAL A 118 12.62 1.20 3.02
N ASN A 119 11.67 1.95 2.45
CA ASN A 119 10.89 2.94 3.19
C ASN A 119 10.06 2.32 4.31
N ILE A 120 9.35 1.22 4.02
CA ILE A 120 8.52 0.53 5.01
C ILE A 120 9.38 -0.03 6.16
N VAL A 121 10.53 -0.62 5.86
CA VAL A 121 11.45 -1.11 6.90
C VAL A 121 11.95 0.04 7.77
N ALA A 122 12.31 1.19 7.19
CA ALA A 122 12.73 2.38 7.92
C ALA A 122 11.63 2.87 8.87
N GLU A 123 10.41 3.07 8.37
CA GLU A 123 9.27 3.52 9.18
C GLU A 123 8.91 2.54 10.30
N LEU A 124 8.96 1.22 10.05
CA LEU A 124 8.73 0.21 11.08
C LEU A 124 9.82 0.23 12.16
N LYS A 125 11.06 0.51 11.80
CA LYS A 125 12.15 0.68 12.76
C LYS A 125 11.98 1.95 13.61
N GLU A 126 11.58 3.06 13.01
CA GLU A 126 11.24 4.31 13.71
C GLU A 126 10.04 4.13 14.64
N ALA A 127 9.06 3.33 14.24
CA ALA A 127 7.92 2.94 15.07
C ALA A 127 8.30 1.94 16.21
N GLY A 128 9.60 1.60 16.36
CA GLY A 128 10.10 0.75 17.43
C GLY A 128 9.94 -0.75 17.20
N MET A 129 9.61 -1.20 16.00
CA MET A 129 9.45 -2.64 15.72
C MET A 129 10.82 -3.34 15.75
N SER A 130 10.87 -4.52 16.40
CA SER A 130 12.08 -5.35 16.46
C SER A 130 12.36 -6.02 15.12
N ASP A 131 13.64 -6.34 14.84
CA ASP A 131 14.01 -7.09 13.64
C ASP A 131 13.28 -8.43 13.55
N ALA A 132 13.16 -9.14 14.66
CA ALA A 132 12.42 -10.41 14.71
C ALA A 132 10.94 -10.25 14.33
N TRP A 133 10.30 -9.15 14.75
CA TRP A 133 8.94 -8.83 14.39
C TRP A 133 8.84 -8.54 12.88
N ILE A 134 9.75 -7.72 12.33
CA ILE A 134 9.80 -7.36 10.92
C ILE A 134 9.98 -8.61 10.04
N LEU A 135 10.96 -9.47 10.34
CA LEU A 135 11.22 -10.71 9.62
C LEU A 135 9.96 -11.58 9.56
N LYS A 136 9.31 -11.77 10.72
CA LYS A 136 8.11 -12.60 10.83
C LYS A 136 6.91 -12.00 10.08
N GLN A 137 6.68 -10.70 10.23
CA GLN A 137 5.47 -10.05 9.71
C GLN A 137 5.55 -9.74 8.21
N LEU A 138 6.74 -9.44 7.70
CA LEU A 138 6.96 -9.15 6.28
C LEU A 138 7.35 -10.38 5.47
N GLY A 139 7.64 -11.52 6.13
CA GLY A 139 8.04 -12.76 5.48
C GLY A 139 9.38 -12.63 4.73
N MET A 140 10.35 -11.91 5.30
CA MET A 140 11.70 -11.76 4.76
C MET A 140 12.72 -12.50 5.61
N ASP A 141 13.88 -12.79 5.04
CA ASP A 141 15.01 -13.35 5.76
C ASP A 141 15.93 -12.26 6.36
N ALA A 142 16.88 -12.69 7.20
CA ALA A 142 17.77 -11.77 7.90
C ALA A 142 18.73 -11.02 6.94
N GLU A 143 19.10 -11.65 5.84
CA GLU A 143 20.00 -11.05 4.85
C GLU A 143 19.26 -9.96 4.04
N GLU A 144 18.03 -10.23 3.63
CA GLU A 144 17.14 -9.24 2.97
C GLU A 144 16.93 -8.02 3.87
N LEU A 145 16.60 -8.22 5.15
CA LEU A 145 16.42 -7.13 6.11
C LEU A 145 17.70 -6.31 6.27
N LEU A 146 18.86 -6.97 6.36
CA LEU A 146 20.15 -6.29 6.48
C LEU A 146 20.43 -5.40 5.27
N ARG A 147 20.20 -5.90 4.06
CA ARG A 147 20.35 -5.12 2.81
C ARG A 147 19.46 -3.90 2.78
N LEU A 148 18.18 -4.05 3.12
CA LEU A 148 17.23 -2.93 3.14
C LEU A 148 17.63 -1.87 4.17
N LYS A 149 18.11 -2.26 5.35
CA LYS A 149 18.63 -1.35 6.38
C LYS A 149 19.90 -0.63 5.91
N GLN A 150 20.80 -1.31 5.18
CA GLN A 150 21.99 -0.70 4.61
C GLN A 150 21.63 0.36 3.56
N ILE A 151 20.69 0.08 2.67
CA ILE A 151 20.21 1.04 1.65
C ILE A 151 19.59 2.26 2.34
N SER A 152 18.71 2.06 3.29
CA SER A 152 18.10 3.12 4.09
C SER A 152 19.14 3.96 4.85
N GLY A 153 20.11 3.31 5.49
CA GLY A 153 21.21 3.97 6.21
C GLY A 153 22.14 4.78 5.30
N LEU A 154 22.46 4.24 4.12
CA LEU A 154 23.24 4.97 3.12
C LEU A 154 22.47 6.19 2.59
N ALA A 155 21.19 6.06 2.28
CA ALA A 155 20.37 7.17 1.81
C ALA A 155 20.32 8.31 2.86
N SER A 156 20.18 8.00 4.15
CA SER A 156 20.16 9.00 5.22
C SER A 156 21.53 9.68 5.42
N LEU A 157 22.65 8.97 5.22
CA LEU A 157 23.99 9.54 5.32
C LEU A 157 24.32 10.53 4.19
N PHE A 158 23.62 10.42 3.06
CA PHE A 158 23.83 11.27 1.88
C PHE A 158 22.73 12.28 1.62
N ALA A 159 21.63 12.25 2.37
CA ALA A 159 20.46 13.13 2.17
C ALA A 159 20.81 14.61 2.25
N ASP A 160 21.80 15.01 3.08
CA ASP A 160 22.23 16.40 3.31
C ASP A 160 23.57 16.76 2.64
N LYS A 161 24.11 15.89 1.76
CA LYS A 161 25.39 16.14 1.08
C LYS A 161 25.17 16.57 -0.35
N GLU A 162 25.52 17.81 -0.69
CA GLU A 162 25.73 18.22 -2.07
C GLU A 162 26.90 17.45 -2.66
N PHE A 163 26.65 16.59 -3.65
CA PHE A 163 27.70 15.93 -4.41
C PHE A 163 28.37 16.97 -5.29
N SER A 164 29.67 17.24 -5.06
CA SER A 164 30.45 18.05 -5.96
C SER A 164 30.49 17.39 -7.34
N LYS A 165 30.27 18.15 -8.40
CA LYS A 165 30.39 17.72 -9.81
C LYS A 165 31.85 17.44 -10.18
N ALA A 166 32.47 16.43 -9.58
CA ALA A 166 33.89 16.10 -9.76
C ALA A 166 34.21 15.21 -10.98
N TRP A 167 33.29 15.14 -11.98
CA TRP A 167 33.45 14.29 -13.16
C TRP A 167 33.12 15.02 -14.47
N GLU A 168 33.37 16.34 -14.55
CA GLU A 168 33.49 17.02 -15.83
C GLU A 168 34.98 17.25 -16.11
N VAL A 169 35.62 16.29 -16.81
CA VAL A 169 36.88 16.47 -17.53
C VAL A 169 36.62 16.20 -19.00
#